data_a6fa65bae16ca060d1670f4e75946625
#
_entry.id   a6fa65bae16ca060d1670f4e75946625
#
_cell.length_a   1.000
_cell.length_b   1.000
_cell.length_c   1.000
_cell.angle_alpha   90.00
_cell.angle_beta   90.00
_cell.angle_gamma   90.00
#
_symmetry.space_group_name_H-M   'P 1'
#
loop_
_entity.id
_entity.type
_entity.pdbx_description
1 polymer ?
#
loop_
_entity_poly.entity_id
_entity_poly.type
_entity_poly.pdbx_seq_one_letter_code
_entity_poly.pdbx_strand_id
1 'polypeptide(L)'
;PRDSIPEGQWFVGKAWQGLKETIRRDAGRPPVILDSAQIRASAAQMETYLADQGHLSARVASSVDVTNQQATVTYDVQSEEPYQIGHVDYFIQDRALNRLITEEREQKRLDSGRTYSSQKLRKERNRISRFLQNRGFYNFSKRFIEFQVDTSVGEHTVNVAVMVANPADYQRHRQYEI
;
A
#
# COMPACT_ATOMS: atom_id res chain seq x y z
N PRO A 1 -45.61 -60.27 -0.28
CA PRO A 1 -45.84 -59.13 0.54
C PRO A 1 -44.60 -58.21 0.44
N ARG A 2 -44.75 -57.07 -0.15
CA ARG A 2 -43.69 -56.04 -0.19
C ARG A 2 -43.82 -55.22 1.09
N ASP A 3 -42.85 -55.33 1.97
CA ASP A 3 -42.76 -54.48 3.14
C ASP A 3 -42.39 -53.07 2.71
N SER A 4 -43.33 -52.18 2.83
CA SER A 4 -43.15 -50.73 2.61
C SER A 4 -42.36 -50.16 3.79
N ILE A 5 -41.20 -49.67 3.50
CA ILE A 5 -40.33 -48.90 4.45
C ILE A 5 -41.05 -47.56 4.71
N PRO A 6 -41.33 -47.19 5.97
CA PRO A 6 -42.04 -45.95 6.28
C PRO A 6 -41.21 -44.72 5.87
N GLU A 7 -41.82 -43.77 5.17
CA GLU A 7 -41.21 -42.54 4.62
C GLU A 7 -40.50 -41.63 5.66
N GLY A 8 -40.72 -41.87 6.95
CA GLY A 8 -40.12 -41.07 8.02
C GLY A 8 -38.59 -41.27 8.24
N GLN A 9 -38.00 -42.41 7.77
CA GLN A 9 -36.56 -42.66 7.97
C GLN A 9 -35.66 -41.93 6.97
N TRP A 10 -36.22 -41.47 5.85
CA TRP A 10 -35.45 -40.76 4.83
C TRP A 10 -35.07 -39.33 5.25
N PHE A 11 -35.93 -38.67 6.01
CA PHE A 11 -35.67 -37.29 6.51
C PHE A 11 -34.59 -37.25 7.60
N VAL A 12 -34.52 -38.28 8.43
CA VAL A 12 -33.50 -38.35 9.49
C VAL A 12 -32.07 -38.48 8.90
N GLY A 13 -31.92 -39.26 7.82
CA GLY A 13 -30.62 -39.43 7.15
C GLY A 13 -30.06 -38.14 6.54
N LYS A 14 -30.90 -37.31 5.91
CA LYS A 14 -30.48 -36.03 5.34
C LYS A 14 -30.15 -34.99 6.40
N ALA A 15 -30.93 -34.94 7.49
CA ALA A 15 -30.66 -34.04 8.60
C ALA A 15 -29.32 -34.39 9.28
N TRP A 16 -28.97 -35.67 9.42
CA TRP A 16 -27.70 -36.13 9.97
C TRP A 16 -26.50 -35.86 9.04
N GLN A 17 -26.69 -35.94 7.73
CA GLN A 17 -25.63 -35.59 6.77
C GLN A 17 -25.34 -34.07 6.78
N GLY A 18 -26.40 -33.25 6.81
CA GLY A 18 -26.23 -31.79 6.92
C GLY A 18 -25.55 -31.38 8.24
N LEU A 19 -25.92 -32.01 9.35
CA LEU A 19 -25.32 -31.77 10.65
C LEU A 19 -23.83 -32.21 10.68
N LYS A 20 -23.51 -33.37 10.08
CA LYS A 20 -22.11 -33.84 9.94
C LYS A 20 -21.27 -32.94 9.07
N GLU A 21 -21.81 -32.36 8.00
CA GLU A 21 -21.09 -31.41 7.15
C GLU A 21 -20.88 -30.06 7.85
N THR A 22 -21.85 -29.57 8.59
CA THR A 22 -21.71 -28.35 9.40
C THR A 22 -20.68 -28.54 10.51
N ILE A 23 -20.73 -29.65 11.26
CA ILE A 23 -19.73 -29.99 12.29
C ILE A 23 -18.34 -30.17 11.68
N ARG A 24 -18.22 -30.80 10.49
CA ARG A 24 -16.95 -30.99 9.81
C ARG A 24 -16.35 -29.67 9.31
N ARG A 25 -17.20 -28.71 8.91
CA ARG A 25 -16.77 -27.38 8.45
C ARG A 25 -16.28 -26.50 9.60
N ASP A 26 -16.91 -26.60 10.77
CA ASP A 26 -16.54 -25.80 11.96
C ASP A 26 -15.51 -26.51 12.86
N ALA A 27 -15.54 -27.85 12.95
CA ALA A 27 -14.58 -28.61 13.74
C ALA A 27 -13.21 -28.80 13.07
N GLY A 28 -13.09 -28.48 11.78
CA GLY A 28 -11.84 -28.66 11.02
C GLY A 28 -10.94 -27.42 10.95
N ARG A 29 -11.32 -26.27 11.52
CA ARG A 29 -10.45 -25.10 11.61
C ARG A 29 -9.60 -25.21 12.88
N PRO A 30 -8.27 -25.14 12.76
CA PRO A 30 -7.43 -25.06 13.95
C PRO A 30 -7.90 -23.86 14.79
N PRO A 31 -7.89 -23.97 16.14
CA PRO A 31 -8.24 -22.84 16.99
C PRO A 31 -7.37 -21.65 16.61
N VAL A 32 -7.99 -20.52 16.32
CA VAL A 32 -7.27 -19.27 16.08
C VAL A 32 -6.73 -18.83 17.43
N ILE A 33 -5.43 -19.06 17.64
CA ILE A 33 -4.75 -18.61 18.85
C ILE A 33 -4.54 -17.11 18.74
N LEU A 34 -4.93 -16.38 19.77
CA LEU A 34 -4.69 -14.95 19.87
C LEU A 34 -3.16 -14.71 19.88
N ASP A 35 -2.65 -14.09 18.83
CA ASP A 35 -1.24 -13.71 18.73
C ASP A 35 -1.08 -12.21 18.88
N SER A 36 -0.55 -11.78 20.02
CA SER A 36 -0.31 -10.36 20.30
C SER A 36 0.74 -9.74 19.35
N ALA A 37 1.62 -10.53 18.76
CA ALA A 37 2.57 -10.04 17.75
C ALA A 37 1.86 -9.71 16.44
N GLN A 38 0.91 -10.55 16.02
CA GLN A 38 0.08 -10.27 14.84
C GLN A 38 -0.82 -9.04 15.02
N ILE A 39 -1.37 -8.84 16.24
CA ILE A 39 -2.19 -7.66 16.54
C ILE A 39 -1.36 -6.38 16.39
N ARG A 40 -0.16 -6.35 16.97
CA ARG A 40 0.75 -5.19 16.82
C ARG A 40 1.19 -4.97 15.38
N ALA A 41 1.50 -6.05 14.65
CA ALA A 41 1.85 -5.98 13.23
C ALA A 41 0.69 -5.41 12.39
N SER A 42 -0.55 -5.82 12.68
CA SER A 42 -1.75 -5.29 12.01
C SER A 42 -1.94 -3.80 12.29
N ALA A 43 -1.78 -3.35 13.53
CA ALA A 43 -1.84 -1.92 13.88
C ALA A 43 -0.77 -1.11 13.11
N ALA A 44 0.48 -1.59 13.08
CA ALA A 44 1.56 -0.94 12.33
C ALA A 44 1.31 -0.91 10.82
N GLN A 45 0.69 -1.96 10.25
CA GLN A 45 0.30 -1.99 8.84
C GLN A 45 -0.81 -0.96 8.55
N MET A 46 -1.78 -0.80 9.46
CA MET A 46 -2.82 0.23 9.33
C MET A 46 -2.22 1.63 9.37
N GLU A 47 -1.29 1.92 10.29
CA GLU A 47 -0.55 3.20 10.33
C GLU A 47 0.20 3.45 9.02
N THR A 48 0.92 2.44 8.51
CA THR A 48 1.63 2.53 7.23
C THR A 48 0.68 2.81 6.07
N TYR A 49 -0.48 2.13 6.04
CA TYR A 49 -1.49 2.36 5.02
C TYR A 49 -2.03 3.79 5.07
N LEU A 50 -2.34 4.31 6.27
CA LEU A 50 -2.83 5.67 6.46
C LEU A 50 -1.77 6.71 6.06
N ALA A 51 -0.51 6.50 6.42
CA ALA A 51 0.61 7.34 5.99
C ALA A 51 0.78 7.32 4.46
N ASP A 52 0.61 6.17 3.81
CA ASP A 52 0.61 6.04 2.35
C ASP A 52 -0.53 6.83 1.67
N GLN A 53 -1.64 7.08 2.38
CA GLN A 53 -2.76 7.89 1.91
C GLN A 53 -2.66 9.39 2.28
N GLY A 54 -1.61 9.77 3.00
CA GLY A 54 -1.35 11.16 3.37
C GLY A 54 -1.61 11.49 4.84
N HIS A 55 -2.11 10.57 5.63
CA HIS A 55 -2.33 10.76 7.07
C HIS A 55 -1.05 10.46 7.85
N LEU A 56 -0.05 11.34 7.75
CA LEU A 56 1.30 11.11 8.27
C LEU A 56 1.36 11.09 9.80
N SER A 57 0.41 11.74 10.48
CA SER A 57 0.29 11.78 11.94
C SER A 57 -0.59 10.65 12.52
N ALA A 58 -1.14 9.77 11.66
CA ALA A 58 -2.04 8.70 12.11
C ALA A 58 -1.39 7.77 13.13
N ARG A 59 -2.18 7.39 14.15
CA ARG A 59 -1.81 6.41 15.18
C ARG A 59 -2.91 5.38 15.31
N VAL A 60 -2.51 4.13 15.49
CA VAL A 60 -3.43 3.01 15.68
C VAL A 60 -3.11 2.30 16.98
N ALA A 61 -4.01 2.45 17.97
CA ALA A 61 -3.95 1.68 19.20
C ALA A 61 -4.75 0.38 19.05
N SER A 62 -4.31 -0.68 19.71
CA SER A 62 -5.04 -1.96 19.73
C SER A 62 -5.36 -2.35 21.17
N SER A 63 -6.58 -2.83 21.40
CA SER A 63 -7.02 -3.42 22.65
C SER A 63 -7.63 -4.80 22.43
N VAL A 64 -7.55 -5.66 23.43
CA VAL A 64 -8.07 -7.02 23.39
C VAL A 64 -8.97 -7.23 24.60
N ASP A 65 -10.19 -7.67 24.34
CA ASP A 65 -11.10 -8.15 25.37
C ASP A 65 -11.33 -9.66 25.20
N VAL A 66 -11.27 -10.40 26.31
CA VAL A 66 -11.44 -11.86 26.28
C VAL A 66 -12.63 -12.22 27.18
N THR A 67 -13.70 -12.68 26.56
CA THR A 67 -14.91 -13.13 27.26
C THR A 67 -15.32 -14.50 26.75
N ASN A 68 -15.53 -15.47 27.66
CA ASN A 68 -16.00 -16.84 27.34
C ASN A 68 -15.11 -17.55 26.27
N GLN A 69 -13.81 -17.47 26.39
CA GLN A 69 -12.82 -18.04 25.43
C GLN A 69 -12.90 -17.43 24.02
N GLN A 70 -13.58 -16.32 23.86
CA GLN A 70 -13.59 -15.52 22.63
C GLN A 70 -12.81 -14.23 22.87
N ALA A 71 -11.89 -13.92 21.95
CA ALA A 71 -11.12 -12.69 21.96
C ALA A 71 -11.67 -11.71 20.92
N THR A 72 -11.98 -10.49 21.36
CA THR A 72 -12.32 -9.36 20.50
C THR A 72 -11.14 -8.42 20.44
N VAL A 73 -10.62 -8.16 19.25
CA VAL A 73 -9.55 -7.19 19.02
C VAL A 73 -10.17 -5.92 18.46
N THR A 74 -9.97 -4.80 19.16
CA THR A 74 -10.43 -3.48 18.71
C THR A 74 -9.21 -2.65 18.32
N TYR A 75 -9.26 -2.03 17.15
CA TYR A 75 -8.28 -1.05 16.69
C TYR A 75 -8.91 0.34 16.75
N ASP A 76 -8.32 1.22 17.55
CA ASP A 76 -8.70 2.62 17.64
C ASP A 76 -7.77 3.44 16.75
N VAL A 77 -8.34 4.12 15.76
CA VAL A 77 -7.61 4.88 14.74
C VAL A 77 -7.77 6.37 15.01
N GLN A 78 -6.67 7.04 15.32
CA GLN A 78 -6.61 8.49 15.47
C GLN A 78 -5.84 9.06 14.28
N SER A 79 -6.48 9.88 13.46
CA SER A 79 -5.85 10.56 12.34
C SER A 79 -6.37 11.98 12.20
N GLU A 80 -5.50 12.85 11.77
CA GLU A 80 -5.82 14.22 11.38
C GLU A 80 -6.12 14.28 9.87
N GLU A 81 -6.34 15.49 9.35
CA GLU A 81 -6.52 15.69 7.91
C GLU A 81 -5.29 15.21 7.11
N PRO A 82 -5.50 14.71 5.89
CA PRO A 82 -4.40 14.26 5.06
C PRO A 82 -3.55 15.44 4.60
N TYR A 83 -2.24 15.26 4.60
CA TYR A 83 -1.29 16.24 4.11
C TYR A 83 -1.49 16.53 2.61
N GLN A 84 -1.32 17.78 2.24
CA GLN A 84 -1.36 18.24 0.85
C GLN A 84 0.07 18.56 0.36
N ILE A 85 0.30 18.40 -0.92
CA ILE A 85 1.56 18.79 -1.56
C ILE A 85 1.57 20.31 -1.70
N GLY A 86 2.49 20.98 -1.02
CA GLY A 86 2.71 22.42 -1.14
C GLY A 86 3.53 22.76 -2.38
N HIS A 87 4.77 22.35 -2.43
CA HIS A 87 5.68 22.60 -3.53
C HIS A 87 6.38 21.33 -4.01
N VAL A 88 6.74 21.28 -5.31
CA VAL A 88 7.46 20.14 -5.91
C VAL A 88 8.66 20.66 -6.67
N ASP A 89 9.85 20.31 -6.18
CA ASP A 89 11.12 20.66 -6.81
C ASP A 89 11.77 19.44 -7.47
N TYR A 90 12.47 19.68 -8.59
CA TYR A 90 13.21 18.66 -9.31
C TYR A 90 14.70 18.99 -9.30
N PHE A 91 15.49 18.15 -8.63
CA PHE A 91 16.95 18.23 -8.56
C PHE A 91 17.55 17.12 -9.42
N ILE A 92 17.98 17.47 -10.62
CA ILE A 92 18.47 16.52 -11.62
C ILE A 92 19.90 16.85 -11.95
N GLN A 93 20.84 15.98 -11.59
CA GLN A 93 22.27 16.21 -11.77
C GLN A 93 22.69 16.21 -13.25
N ASP A 94 22.09 15.37 -14.08
CA ASP A 94 22.38 15.28 -15.51
C ASP A 94 21.62 16.37 -16.28
N ARG A 95 22.35 17.23 -17.00
CA ARG A 95 21.76 18.34 -17.78
C ARG A 95 20.84 17.88 -18.90
N ALA A 96 21.17 16.75 -19.56
CA ALA A 96 20.33 16.22 -20.63
C ALA A 96 19.00 15.70 -20.09
N LEU A 97 19.04 14.97 -18.97
CA LEU A 97 17.83 14.50 -18.28
C LEU A 97 17.01 15.66 -17.73
N ASN A 98 17.67 16.67 -17.14
CA ASN A 98 16.99 17.84 -16.60
C ASN A 98 16.18 18.55 -17.68
N ARG A 99 16.79 18.81 -18.84
CA ARG A 99 16.09 19.40 -19.99
C ARG A 99 14.88 18.61 -20.41
N LEU A 100 15.03 17.29 -20.64
CA LEU A 100 13.96 16.42 -21.09
C LEU A 100 12.80 16.34 -20.07
N ILE A 101 13.10 16.17 -18.80
CA ILE A 101 12.08 16.04 -17.74
C ILE A 101 11.36 17.39 -17.52
N THR A 102 12.08 18.51 -17.69
CA THR A 102 11.50 19.83 -17.52
C THR A 102 10.61 20.23 -18.71
N GLU A 103 10.96 19.85 -19.93
CA GLU A 103 10.16 20.09 -21.13
C GLU A 103 8.82 19.34 -21.09
N GLU A 104 8.74 18.20 -20.41
CA GLU A 104 7.52 17.39 -20.28
C GLU A 104 6.66 17.76 -19.05
N ARG A 105 6.50 19.06 -18.78
CA ARG A 105 5.79 19.55 -17.59
C ARG A 105 4.31 19.16 -17.53
N GLU A 106 3.64 19.00 -18.67
CA GLU A 106 2.20 18.75 -18.75
C GLU A 106 1.77 17.37 -18.25
N GLN A 107 2.68 16.40 -18.14
CA GLN A 107 2.38 15.03 -17.70
C GLN A 107 2.77 14.74 -16.25
N LYS A 108 3.18 15.74 -15.49
CA LYS A 108 3.53 15.57 -14.08
C LYS A 108 2.35 15.02 -13.28
N ARG A 109 2.64 14.09 -12.39
CA ARG A 109 1.64 13.47 -11.52
C ARG A 109 1.64 14.05 -10.10
N LEU A 110 2.64 14.86 -9.81
CA LEU A 110 2.79 15.55 -8.53
C LEU A 110 2.45 17.02 -8.76
N ASP A 111 1.28 17.41 -8.30
CA ASP A 111 0.81 18.80 -8.40
C ASP A 111 0.64 19.39 -6.99
N SER A 112 0.93 20.67 -6.85
CA SER A 112 0.62 21.45 -5.66
C SER A 112 -0.90 21.48 -5.40
N GLY A 113 -1.28 21.49 -4.13
CA GLY A 113 -2.67 21.45 -3.68
C GLY A 113 -3.35 20.08 -3.76
N ARG A 114 -2.65 19.04 -4.21
CA ARG A 114 -3.16 17.67 -4.22
C ARG A 114 -2.78 16.95 -2.94
N THR A 115 -3.67 16.08 -2.46
CA THR A 115 -3.37 15.20 -1.32
C THR A 115 -2.09 14.40 -1.58
N TYR A 116 -1.17 14.43 -0.63
CA TYR A 116 0.03 13.58 -0.63
C TYR A 116 -0.36 12.10 -0.63
N SER A 117 0.41 11.30 -1.35
CA SER A 117 0.27 9.83 -1.33
C SER A 117 1.54 9.19 -1.85
N SER A 118 2.08 8.21 -1.11
CA SER A 118 3.24 7.43 -1.54
C SER A 118 2.98 6.72 -2.87
N GLN A 119 1.74 6.37 -3.17
CA GLN A 119 1.38 5.79 -4.46
C GLN A 119 1.58 6.77 -5.62
N LYS A 120 1.30 8.07 -5.42
CA LYS A 120 1.55 9.11 -6.43
C LYS A 120 3.04 9.27 -6.68
N LEU A 121 3.88 9.26 -5.64
CA LEU A 121 5.33 9.26 -5.78
C LEU A 121 5.83 8.05 -6.57
N ARG A 122 5.34 6.85 -6.25
CA ARG A 122 5.66 5.62 -7.01
C ARG A 122 5.24 5.70 -8.48
N LYS A 123 4.07 6.28 -8.77
CA LYS A 123 3.59 6.49 -10.15
C LYS A 123 4.46 7.49 -10.90
N GLU A 124 4.89 8.56 -10.26
CA GLU A 124 5.79 9.55 -10.86
C GLU A 124 7.18 8.95 -11.14
N ARG A 125 7.75 8.19 -10.20
CA ARG A 125 8.99 7.43 -10.42
C ARG A 125 8.91 6.52 -11.63
N ASN A 126 7.79 5.80 -11.76
CA ASN A 126 7.55 4.91 -12.90
C ASN A 126 7.42 5.70 -14.22
N ARG A 127 6.74 6.85 -14.18
CA ARG A 127 6.57 7.72 -15.34
C ARG A 127 7.92 8.22 -15.84
N ILE A 128 8.71 8.84 -14.97
CA ILE A 128 10.03 9.37 -15.31
C ILE A 128 10.93 8.26 -15.88
N SER A 129 10.98 7.10 -15.22
CA SER A 129 11.81 5.99 -15.67
C SER A 129 11.42 5.52 -17.08
N ARG A 130 10.13 5.30 -17.35
CA ARG A 130 9.64 4.88 -18.68
C ARG A 130 9.87 5.96 -19.75
N PHE A 131 9.63 7.22 -19.39
CA PHE A 131 9.82 8.36 -20.26
C PHE A 131 11.26 8.44 -20.78
N LEU A 132 12.25 8.29 -19.89
CA LEU A 132 13.67 8.32 -20.24
C LEU A 132 14.08 7.07 -21.03
N GLN A 133 13.62 5.89 -20.65
CA GLN A 133 13.89 4.66 -21.39
C GLN A 133 13.37 4.74 -22.83
N ASN A 134 12.17 5.30 -23.04
CA ASN A 134 11.59 5.50 -24.36
C ASN A 134 12.35 6.56 -25.23
N ARG A 135 13.24 7.34 -24.61
CA ARG A 135 14.11 8.32 -25.29
C ARG A 135 15.57 7.86 -25.41
N GLY A 136 15.78 6.55 -25.32
CA GLY A 136 17.11 5.95 -25.54
C GLY A 136 17.98 5.81 -24.30
N PHE A 137 17.50 6.20 -23.11
CA PHE A 137 18.23 5.97 -21.84
C PHE A 137 17.92 4.58 -21.27
N TYR A 138 18.18 3.52 -22.02
CA TYR A 138 17.78 2.14 -21.68
C TYR A 138 18.31 1.65 -20.33
N ASN A 139 19.49 2.11 -19.93
CA ASN A 139 20.12 1.75 -18.65
C ASN A 139 19.60 2.59 -17.49
N PHE A 140 18.68 3.54 -17.72
CA PHE A 140 18.07 4.31 -16.65
C PHE A 140 17.16 3.43 -15.81
N SER A 141 17.31 3.51 -14.49
CA SER A 141 16.56 2.70 -13.54
C SER A 141 15.91 3.58 -12.48
N LYS A 142 14.78 3.13 -11.96
CA LYS A 142 14.04 3.75 -10.84
C LYS A 142 14.90 4.01 -9.60
N ARG A 143 15.98 3.25 -9.40
CA ARG A 143 16.93 3.42 -8.28
C ARG A 143 17.64 4.78 -8.27
N PHE A 144 17.70 5.46 -9.42
CA PHE A 144 18.28 6.78 -9.54
C PHE A 144 17.33 7.90 -9.16
N ILE A 145 16.05 7.56 -8.88
CA ILE A 145 15.02 8.53 -8.50
C ILE A 145 14.72 8.36 -7.02
N GLU A 146 14.95 9.42 -6.25
CA GLU A 146 14.68 9.51 -4.84
C GLU A 146 13.71 10.66 -4.56
N PHE A 147 12.87 10.51 -3.52
CA PHE A 147 11.98 11.56 -3.07
C PHE A 147 12.34 11.93 -1.64
N GLN A 148 12.53 13.22 -1.41
CA GLN A 148 12.60 13.78 -0.07
C GLN A 148 11.29 14.52 0.20
N VAL A 149 10.69 14.24 1.35
CA VAL A 149 9.41 14.83 1.78
C VAL A 149 9.69 15.64 3.03
N ASP A 150 9.45 16.93 2.97
CA ASP A 150 9.59 17.84 4.09
C ASP A 150 8.19 18.17 4.65
N THR A 151 7.95 17.77 5.89
CA THR A 151 6.71 17.99 6.64
C THR A 151 6.77 19.21 7.56
N SER A 152 7.90 19.93 7.60
CA SER A 152 8.11 21.06 8.52
C SER A 152 7.58 22.39 7.99
N VAL A 153 7.05 22.42 6.78
CA VAL A 153 6.70 23.67 6.04
C VAL A 153 5.37 24.29 6.41
N GLY A 154 4.51 23.57 7.16
CA GLY A 154 3.20 24.09 7.60
C GLY A 154 2.26 22.99 8.09
N GLU A 155 1.10 23.39 8.61
CA GLU A 155 0.08 22.43 9.03
C GLU A 155 -0.47 21.67 7.82
N HIS A 156 -0.47 20.34 7.92
CA HIS A 156 -0.97 19.43 6.88
C HIS A 156 -0.42 19.71 5.46
N THR A 157 0.81 20.23 5.37
CA THR A 157 1.46 20.54 4.09
C THR A 157 2.83 19.86 4.03
N VAL A 158 3.17 19.30 2.86
CA VAL A 158 4.48 18.72 2.58
C VAL A 158 5.08 19.31 1.32
N ASN A 159 6.37 19.61 1.34
CA ASN A 159 7.14 19.86 0.11
C ASN A 159 7.81 18.56 -0.34
N VAL A 160 7.87 18.36 -1.64
CA VAL A 160 8.45 17.16 -2.25
C VAL A 160 9.60 17.54 -3.16
N ALA A 161 10.81 17.06 -2.86
CA ALA A 161 11.95 17.15 -3.74
C ALA A 161 12.13 15.83 -4.49
N VAL A 162 12.12 15.89 -5.82
CA VAL A 162 12.39 14.77 -6.72
C VAL A 162 13.85 14.83 -7.12
N MET A 163 14.64 13.92 -6.62
CA MET A 163 16.08 13.86 -6.87
C MET A 163 16.39 12.80 -7.92
N VAL A 164 17.16 13.15 -8.95
CA VAL A 164 17.63 12.19 -9.95
C VAL A 164 19.16 12.19 -9.94
N ALA A 165 19.71 11.10 -9.41
CA ALA A 165 21.15 10.92 -9.27
C ALA A 165 21.78 10.36 -10.55
N ASN A 166 23.07 10.63 -10.75
CA ASN A 166 23.87 9.99 -11.77
C ASN A 166 24.32 8.57 -11.36
N PRO A 167 24.64 7.68 -12.30
CA PRO A 167 25.27 6.41 -11.99
C PRO A 167 26.62 6.62 -11.28
N ALA A 168 26.93 5.73 -10.31
CA ALA A 168 28.19 5.82 -9.55
C ALA A 168 29.44 5.74 -10.42
N ASP A 169 29.39 4.97 -11.50
CA ASP A 169 30.52 4.70 -12.39
C ASP A 169 30.64 5.69 -13.57
N TYR A 170 29.61 6.54 -13.77
CA TYR A 170 29.55 7.47 -14.91
C TYR A 170 29.00 8.83 -14.45
N GLN A 171 29.65 9.89 -14.92
CA GLN A 171 29.17 11.26 -14.65
C GLN A 171 27.85 11.61 -15.34
N ARG A 172 27.38 10.79 -16.29
CA ARG A 172 26.14 11.01 -17.08
C ARG A 172 25.47 9.70 -17.42
N HIS A 173 24.15 9.77 -17.58
CA HIS A 173 23.37 8.70 -18.17
C HIS A 173 23.63 8.62 -19.68
N ARG A 174 23.90 7.41 -20.20
CA ARG A 174 24.15 7.22 -21.63
C ARG A 174 22.82 7.14 -22.39
N GLN A 175 22.71 7.91 -23.46
CA GLN A 175 21.64 7.81 -24.44
C GLN A 175 22.15 6.98 -25.61
N TYR A 176 21.30 6.10 -26.14
CA TYR A 176 21.55 5.26 -27.30
C TYR A 176 20.54 5.63 -28.39
N GLU A 177 21.02 5.83 -29.58
CA GLU A 177 20.22 5.96 -30.79
C GLU A 177 20.00 4.56 -31.38
N ILE A 178 18.78 4.30 -31.92
CA ILE A 178 18.42 3.06 -32.61
C ILE A 178 18.36 3.35 -34.10
#